data_6898dd5a77f33dfe6abb0bd229aac9fa
#
_entry.id   6898dd5a77f33dfe6abb0bd229aac9fa
#
_cell.length_a   1.000
_cell.length_b   1.000
_cell.length_c   1.000
_cell.angle_alpha   90.00
_cell.angle_beta   90.00
_cell.angle_gamma   90.00
#
_symmetry.space_group_name_H-M   'P 1'
#
loop_
_entity.id
_entity.type
_entity.pdbx_description
1 polymer ?
#
loop_
_entity_poly.entity_id
_entity_poly.type
_entity_poly.pdbx_seq_one_letter_code
_entity_poly.pdbx_strand_id
1 'polypeptide(L)' 'MQAAILGRWKEPGMLLFRVQSIEGRVYLLRRDEQAGRWDVPEVVG' A
#
# COMPACT_ATOMS: atom_id res chain seq x y z
N MET A 1 -11.36 0.43 13.38
CA MET A 1 -10.98 1.23 12.20
C MET A 1 -10.88 0.32 10.99
N GLN A 2 -11.45 0.72 9.89
CA GLN A 2 -11.47 -0.10 8.69
C GLN A 2 -10.84 0.63 7.52
N ALA A 3 -10.19 -0.13 6.67
CA ALA A 3 -9.64 0.36 5.43
C ALA A 3 -10.00 -0.61 4.32
N ALA A 4 -10.19 -0.11 3.13
CA ALA A 4 -10.50 -0.93 1.98
C ALA A 4 -9.26 -1.07 1.11
N ILE A 5 -8.99 -2.29 0.67
CA ILE A 5 -7.94 -2.52 -0.31
C ILE A 5 -8.54 -2.31 -1.69
N LEU A 6 -8.10 -1.26 -2.36
CA LEU A 6 -8.60 -0.91 -3.69
C LEU A 6 -7.91 -1.70 -4.79
N GLY A 7 -6.67 -2.10 -4.55
CA GLY A 7 -5.92 -2.88 -5.51
C GLY A 7 -4.66 -3.42 -4.90
N ARG A 8 -4.12 -4.46 -5.53
CA ARG A 8 -2.84 -5.03 -5.13
C ARG A 8 -2.17 -5.64 -6.34
N TRP A 9 -0.85 -5.53 -6.37
CA TRP A 9 -0.08 -6.16 -7.45
C TRP A 9 1.32 -6.46 -6.94
N LYS A 10 2.04 -7.26 -7.69
CA LYS A 10 3.36 -7.69 -7.31
C LYS A 10 4.37 -7.32 -8.40
N GLU A 11 5.50 -6.82 -7.96
CA GLU A 11 6.65 -6.58 -8.80
C GLU A 11 7.84 -7.38 -8.24
N PRO A 12 8.92 -7.59 -9.00
CA PRO A 12 10.05 -8.36 -8.51
C PRO A 12 10.59 -7.78 -7.20
N GLY A 13 10.53 -8.60 -6.14
CA GLY A 13 11.00 -8.22 -4.81
C GLY A 13 10.09 -7.27 -4.06
N MET A 14 8.88 -7.02 -4.55
CA MET A 14 8.04 -5.98 -3.97
C MET A 14 6.55 -6.30 -4.09
N LEU A 15 5.82 -6.05 -3.03
CA LEU A 15 4.35 -6.10 -3.04
C LEU A 15 3.82 -4.70 -2.89
N LEU A 16 2.80 -4.38 -3.66
CA LEU A 16 2.19 -3.05 -3.63
C LEU A 16 0.69 -3.17 -3.37
N PHE A 17 0.19 -2.25 -2.58
CA PHE A 17 -1.23 -2.20 -2.22
C PHE A 17 -1.70 -0.77 -2.32
N ARG A 18 -2.87 -0.58 -2.91
CA ARG A 18 -3.57 0.70 -2.85
C ARG A 18 -4.70 0.54 -1.85
N VAL A 19 -4.66 1.34 -0.80
CA VAL A 19 -5.65 1.24 0.27
C VAL A 19 -6.33 2.59 0.48
N GLN A 20 -7.60 2.56 0.84
CA GLN A 20 -8.35 3.75 1.16
C GLN A 20 -8.72 3.71 2.64
N SER A 21 -8.39 4.78 3.35
CA SER A 21 -8.73 4.90 4.76
C SER A 21 -10.19 5.24 4.94
N ILE A 22 -10.65 5.16 6.18
CA ILE A 22 -12.02 5.52 6.53
C ILE A 22 -12.33 6.98 6.20
N GLU A 23 -11.30 7.82 6.18
CA GLU A 23 -11.44 9.24 5.85
C GLU A 23 -11.48 9.50 4.34
N GLY A 24 -11.33 8.47 3.54
CA GLY A 24 -11.36 8.58 2.10
C GLY A 24 -10.00 8.85 1.46
N ARG A 25 -8.94 8.88 2.24
CA ARG A 25 -7.59 9.08 1.69
C ARG A 25 -7.06 7.78 1.11
N VAL A 26 -6.36 7.90 0.01
CA VAL A 26 -5.78 6.75 -0.67
C VAL A 26 -4.28 6.77 -0.46
N TYR A 27 -3.76 5.65 -0.01
CA TYR A 27 -2.34 5.46 0.25
C TYR A 27 -1.82 4.34 -0.62
N LEU A 28 -0.59 4.49 -1.07
CA LEU A 28 0.14 3.42 -1.72
C LEU A 28 1.07 2.82 -0.69
N LEU A 29 0.86 1.54 -0.36
CA LEU A 29 1.72 0.80 0.55
C LEU A 29 2.64 -0.10 -0.24
N ARG A 30 3.88 -0.14 0.15
CA ARG A 30 4.88 -0.95 -0.50
C ARG A 30 5.57 -1.83 0.52
N ARG A 31 5.62 -3.12 0.23
CA ARG A 31 6.37 -4.06 1.04
C ARG A 31 7.60 -4.52 0.29
N ASP A 32 8.76 -4.23 0.86
CA ASP A 32 10.02 -4.73 0.34
C ASP A 32 10.21 -6.15 0.88
N GLU A 33 10.13 -7.14 0.00
CA GLU A 33 10.21 -8.53 0.42
C GLU A 33 11.61 -8.93 0.85
N GLN A 34 12.62 -8.28 0.34
CA GLN A 34 14.01 -8.59 0.74
C GLN A 34 14.33 -8.02 2.10
N ALA A 35 13.95 -6.77 2.35
CA ALA A 35 14.24 -6.11 3.60
C ALA A 35 13.19 -6.41 4.66
N GLY A 36 12.03 -6.93 4.27
CA GLY A 36 10.93 -7.18 5.20
C GLY A 36 10.33 -5.91 5.76
N ARG A 37 10.36 -4.83 5.00
CA ARG A 37 9.90 -3.52 5.45
C ARG A 37 8.64 -3.08 4.73
N TRP A 38 7.81 -2.35 5.47
CA TRP A 38 6.70 -1.62 4.89
C TRP A 38 7.09 -0.17 4.68
N ASP A 39 6.56 0.40 3.62
CA ASP A 39 6.85 1.78 3.25
C ASP A 39 5.58 2.39 2.68
N VAL A 40 5.41 3.70 2.85
CA VAL A 40 4.31 4.45 2.26
C VAL A 40 4.93 5.50 1.35
N PRO A 41 5.27 5.13 0.11
CA PRO A 41 5.96 6.06 -0.78
C PRO A 41 5.11 7.24 -1.19
N GLU A 42 3.77 7.10 -1.13
CA GLU A 42 2.93 8.13 -1.69
C GLU A 42 1.55 8.13 -1.03
N VAL A 43 1.02 9.33 -0.82
CA VAL A 43 -0.37 9.54 -0.45
C VAL A 43 -1.08 10.08 -1.68
N VAL A 44 -2.07 9.35 -2.17
CA VAL A 44 -2.67 9.64 -3.47
C VAL A 44 -3.94 10.50 -3.36
N GLY A 45 -4.50 10.61 -2.19
CA GLY A 45 -5.72 11.40 -2.14
C GLY A 45 -6.17 11.87 -0.79
#